data_796b3ffd51094e67229d4e6087db9efd
#
_entry.id   796b3ffd51094e67229d4e6087db9efd
#
_cell.length_a   1.000
_cell.length_b   1.000
_cell.length_c   1.000
_cell.angle_alpha   90.00
_cell.angle_beta   90.00
_cell.angle_gamma   90.00
#
_symmetry.space_group_name_H-M   'P 1'
#
loop_
_entity.id
_entity.type
_entity.pdbx_description
1 polymer ?
#
loop_
_entity_poly.entity_id
_entity_poly.type
_entity_poly.pdbx_seq_one_letter_code
_entity_poly.pdbx_strand_id
1 'polypeptide(L)'
;MIKLLILILALSTTLAFSKTYEFKQLYQSLGYDKQQDYFNSTPDEVMSIESYIDKYESFYSEINNYLRFGPEFSDYNGTTPELAAQNVKDIDHIISKSPTLPSDIFLYRGLTLKWRQDRPFSIGEEFNDKAYVSTTTTFSVAEYFAKGLSSDRNMSKTKALFALYFSPQKVKGLLIDQGEDEVLLKHGQKFKIMKKSPAQEYDLYLVQICSKTCDESVTNKEVTTWWQTLSKAK
;
A
#
# COMPACT_ATOMS: atom_id res chain seq x y z
N MET A 1 36.98 -49.80 -13.54
CA MET A 1 36.96 -48.56 -12.70
C MET A 1 36.03 -47.56 -13.39
N ILE A 2 34.80 -47.47 -12.91
CA ILE A 2 33.78 -46.59 -13.42
C ILE A 2 33.81 -45.33 -12.56
N LYS A 3 34.22 -44.20 -13.14
CA LYS A 3 34.18 -42.91 -12.47
C LYS A 3 32.72 -42.42 -12.50
N LEU A 4 32.08 -42.46 -11.33
CA LEU A 4 30.75 -41.87 -11.13
C LEU A 4 30.94 -40.35 -11.04
N LEU A 5 30.51 -39.65 -12.11
CA LEU A 5 30.48 -38.19 -12.19
C LEU A 5 29.19 -37.73 -11.47
N ILE A 6 29.31 -37.33 -10.21
CA ILE A 6 28.20 -36.73 -9.48
C ILE A 6 28.06 -35.28 -9.97
N LEU A 7 27.08 -35.06 -10.84
CA LEU A 7 26.67 -33.73 -11.27
C LEU A 7 25.82 -33.10 -10.15
N ILE A 8 26.46 -32.32 -9.28
CA ILE A 8 25.76 -31.49 -8.31
C ILE A 8 25.12 -30.34 -9.06
N LEU A 9 23.88 -30.50 -9.46
CA LEU A 9 23.04 -29.37 -9.86
C LEU A 9 22.77 -28.52 -8.59
N ALA A 10 23.59 -27.51 -8.39
CA ALA A 10 23.28 -26.45 -7.45
C ALA A 10 22.07 -25.68 -8.02
N LEU A 11 20.88 -26.10 -7.62
CA LEU A 11 19.68 -25.26 -7.71
C LEU A 11 19.91 -24.06 -6.76
N SER A 12 20.52 -23.02 -7.30
CA SER A 12 20.52 -21.71 -6.67
C SER A 12 19.09 -21.17 -6.73
N THR A 13 18.25 -21.61 -5.80
CA THR A 13 17.05 -20.88 -5.46
C THR A 13 17.54 -19.55 -4.87
N THR A 14 17.65 -18.54 -5.71
CA THR A 14 17.75 -17.16 -5.28
C THR A 14 16.50 -16.87 -4.45
N LEU A 15 16.63 -17.00 -3.14
CA LEU A 15 15.67 -16.48 -2.18
C LEU A 15 15.63 -14.97 -2.47
N ALA A 16 14.58 -14.52 -3.12
CA ALA A 16 14.31 -13.11 -3.26
C ALA A 16 14.09 -12.55 -1.86
N PHE A 17 15.16 -12.01 -1.29
CA PHE A 17 15.05 -11.23 -0.06
C PHE A 17 14.27 -9.96 -0.41
N SER A 18 13.20 -9.71 0.32
CA SER A 18 12.53 -8.42 0.25
C SER A 18 13.55 -7.33 0.54
N LYS A 19 13.75 -6.43 -0.43
CA LYS A 19 14.60 -5.27 -0.24
C LYS A 19 13.79 -4.18 0.43
N THR A 20 14.34 -3.59 1.47
CA THR A 20 13.87 -2.29 1.95
C THR A 20 14.42 -1.25 0.98
N TYR A 21 13.55 -0.72 0.11
CA TYR A 21 13.93 0.39 -0.75
C TYR A 21 13.72 1.68 0.03
N GLU A 22 14.74 2.52 0.09
CA GLU A 22 14.50 3.92 0.40
C GLU A 22 13.64 4.53 -0.72
N PHE A 23 12.68 5.37 -0.37
CA PHE A 23 11.74 5.98 -1.33
C PHE A 23 12.47 6.61 -2.53
N LYS A 24 13.55 7.34 -2.27
CA LYS A 24 14.36 7.97 -3.30
C LYS A 24 14.96 6.96 -4.30
N GLN A 25 15.40 5.79 -3.80
CA GLN A 25 15.93 4.74 -4.67
C GLN A 25 14.83 4.10 -5.52
N LEU A 26 13.66 3.86 -4.93
CA LEU A 26 12.49 3.39 -5.64
C LEU A 26 12.07 4.39 -6.72
N TYR A 27 11.95 5.66 -6.36
CA TYR A 27 11.61 6.77 -7.24
C TYR A 27 12.51 6.82 -8.48
N GLN A 28 13.83 6.79 -8.27
CA GLN A 28 14.82 6.77 -9.36
C GLN A 28 14.78 5.49 -10.20
N SER A 29 14.62 4.32 -9.56
CA SER A 29 14.60 3.04 -10.27
C SER A 29 13.39 2.87 -11.19
N LEU A 30 12.31 3.58 -10.90
CA LEU A 30 11.08 3.57 -11.69
C LEU A 30 11.02 4.68 -12.75
N GLY A 31 12.09 5.48 -12.89
CA GLY A 31 12.18 6.51 -13.91
C GLY A 31 11.38 7.77 -13.61
N TYR A 32 11.00 7.99 -12.36
CA TYR A 32 10.45 9.28 -11.95
C TYR A 32 11.55 10.34 -12.02
N ASP A 33 11.29 11.40 -12.75
CA ASP A 33 12.21 12.54 -12.83
C ASP A 33 11.99 13.48 -11.64
N LYS A 34 12.93 14.42 -11.44
CA LYS A 34 12.97 15.34 -10.29
C LYS A 34 11.81 16.33 -10.20
N GLN A 35 11.02 16.46 -11.23
CA GLN A 35 9.78 17.22 -11.25
C GLN A 35 8.66 16.22 -11.44
N GLN A 36 7.68 16.27 -10.56
CA GLN A 36 6.40 15.58 -10.57
C GLN A 36 5.80 15.41 -11.99
N ASP A 37 6.54 14.74 -12.86
CA ASP A 37 6.07 14.38 -14.19
C ASP A 37 5.17 13.17 -14.01
N TYR A 38 3.88 13.45 -13.76
CA TYR A 38 2.85 12.42 -13.66
C TYR A 38 2.62 11.75 -15.03
N PHE A 39 3.73 11.31 -15.67
CA PHE A 39 3.70 10.46 -16.87
C PHE A 39 2.88 11.05 -18.03
N ASN A 40 3.18 12.29 -18.44
CA ASN A 40 2.45 13.01 -19.48
C ASN A 40 0.95 13.17 -19.16
N SER A 41 0.64 13.47 -17.92
CA SER A 41 -0.71 13.79 -17.49
C SER A 41 -1.12 15.18 -17.98
N THR A 42 -2.42 15.37 -18.18
CA THR A 42 -2.98 16.68 -18.51
C THR A 42 -2.97 17.59 -17.28
N PRO A 43 -3.06 18.92 -17.46
CA PRO A 43 -3.17 19.85 -16.31
C PRO A 43 -4.33 19.51 -15.35
N ASP A 44 -5.47 19.06 -15.88
CA ASP A 44 -6.63 18.68 -15.06
C ASP A 44 -6.33 17.42 -14.22
N GLU A 45 -5.66 16.43 -14.81
CA GLU A 45 -5.21 15.22 -14.08
C GLU A 45 -4.22 15.57 -12.97
N VAL A 46 -3.26 16.46 -13.23
CA VAL A 46 -2.32 16.94 -12.23
C VAL A 46 -3.05 17.66 -11.10
N MET A 47 -3.99 18.55 -11.43
CA MET A 47 -4.81 19.26 -10.43
C MET A 47 -5.63 18.29 -9.57
N SER A 48 -6.16 17.22 -10.14
CA SER A 48 -6.90 16.18 -9.40
C SER A 48 -6.03 15.48 -8.38
N ILE A 49 -4.78 15.13 -8.72
CA ILE A 49 -3.88 14.48 -7.75
C ILE A 49 -3.35 15.48 -6.71
N GLU A 50 -3.04 16.72 -7.11
CA GLU A 50 -2.61 17.75 -6.18
C GLU A 50 -3.70 18.07 -5.15
N SER A 51 -4.95 18.17 -5.57
CA SER A 51 -6.09 18.32 -4.66
C SER A 51 -6.24 17.12 -3.72
N TYR A 52 -6.04 15.89 -4.22
CA TYR A 52 -6.12 14.69 -3.39
C TYR A 52 -5.06 14.67 -2.29
N ILE A 53 -3.84 15.12 -2.58
CA ILE A 53 -2.72 15.09 -1.65
C ILE A 53 -2.61 16.35 -0.77
N ASP A 54 -3.42 17.40 -1.04
CA ASP A 54 -3.43 18.61 -0.22
C ASP A 54 -3.96 18.31 1.19
N LYS A 55 -3.07 18.46 2.16
CA LYS A 55 -3.36 18.20 3.58
C LYS A 55 -4.30 19.24 4.20
N TYR A 56 -4.41 20.43 3.62
CA TYR A 56 -5.19 21.53 4.17
C TYR A 56 -6.66 21.50 3.74
N GLU A 57 -6.94 20.99 2.54
CA GLU A 57 -8.29 21.04 1.99
C GLU A 57 -9.10 19.76 2.22
N SER A 58 -8.50 18.69 2.75
CA SER A 58 -9.20 17.42 3.09
C SER A 58 -9.88 16.69 1.92
N PHE A 59 -9.62 17.07 0.67
CA PHE A 59 -10.24 16.44 -0.51
C PHE A 59 -10.01 14.92 -0.58
N TYR A 60 -8.88 14.43 -0.06
CA TYR A 60 -8.63 12.99 0.02
C TYR A 60 -9.73 12.25 0.80
N SER A 61 -10.28 12.86 1.86
CA SER A 61 -11.33 12.23 2.66
C SER A 61 -12.65 12.18 1.91
N GLU A 62 -12.96 13.20 1.14
CA GLU A 62 -14.18 13.31 0.34
C GLU A 62 -14.17 12.33 -0.83
N ILE A 63 -13.07 12.28 -1.59
CA ILE A 63 -12.87 11.31 -2.67
C ILE A 63 -12.94 9.87 -2.11
N ASN A 64 -12.31 9.61 -0.97
CA ASN A 64 -12.34 8.31 -0.33
C ASN A 64 -13.72 7.96 0.24
N ASN A 65 -14.48 8.94 0.72
CA ASN A 65 -15.87 8.74 1.17
C ASN A 65 -16.79 8.46 -0.02
N TYR A 66 -16.64 9.20 -1.13
CA TYR A 66 -17.34 8.91 -2.39
C TYR A 66 -17.11 7.45 -2.83
N LEU A 67 -15.87 6.98 -2.81
CA LEU A 67 -15.52 5.61 -3.18
C LEU A 67 -16.08 4.55 -2.23
N ARG A 68 -16.15 4.84 -0.92
CA ARG A 68 -16.62 3.88 0.11
C ARG A 68 -18.11 3.80 0.21
N PHE A 69 -18.78 4.92 0.13
CA PHE A 69 -20.18 5.06 0.55
C PHE A 69 -21.11 5.52 -0.58
N GLY A 70 -20.58 6.06 -1.67
CA GLY A 70 -21.36 6.54 -2.79
C GLY A 70 -21.47 8.06 -2.86
N PRO A 71 -22.19 8.58 -3.89
CA PRO A 71 -22.25 10.01 -4.18
C PRO A 71 -22.85 10.87 -3.07
N GLU A 72 -23.73 10.32 -2.25
CA GLU A 72 -24.38 11.03 -1.13
C GLU A 72 -23.42 11.40 0.00
N PHE A 73 -22.23 10.84 0.02
CA PHE A 73 -21.20 11.10 1.05
C PHE A 73 -20.05 11.99 0.57
N SER A 74 -20.11 12.50 -0.67
CA SER A 74 -19.07 13.36 -1.23
C SER A 74 -19.30 14.84 -1.00
N ASP A 75 -20.50 15.24 -0.62
CA ASP A 75 -20.88 16.66 -0.46
C ASP A 75 -20.46 17.19 0.93
N TYR A 76 -19.15 17.27 1.14
CA TYR A 76 -18.56 17.89 2.33
C TYR A 76 -17.49 18.88 1.84
N ASN A 77 -17.50 20.12 2.32
CA ASN A 77 -16.56 21.20 1.94
C ASN A 77 -16.60 21.64 0.45
N GLY A 78 -17.71 21.45 -0.25
CA GLY A 78 -17.89 21.94 -1.62
C GLY A 78 -17.47 21.00 -2.74
N THR A 79 -17.09 19.76 -2.43
CA THR A 79 -16.88 18.72 -3.45
C THR A 79 -18.22 18.14 -3.87
N THR A 80 -18.62 18.37 -5.14
CA THR A 80 -19.82 17.71 -5.67
C THR A 80 -19.53 16.25 -6.04
N PRO A 81 -20.57 15.39 -6.11
CA PRO A 81 -20.43 14.02 -6.59
C PRO A 81 -19.77 13.91 -7.96
N GLU A 82 -20.09 14.85 -8.87
CA GLU A 82 -19.51 14.89 -10.22
C GLU A 82 -18.02 15.22 -10.18
N LEU A 83 -17.61 16.19 -9.34
CA LEU A 83 -16.20 16.53 -9.15
C LEU A 83 -15.43 15.36 -8.53
N ALA A 84 -16.00 14.72 -7.51
CA ALA A 84 -15.40 13.52 -6.91
C ALA A 84 -15.22 12.40 -7.94
N ALA A 85 -16.24 12.15 -8.78
CA ALA A 85 -16.17 11.14 -9.84
C ALA A 85 -15.11 11.48 -10.89
N GLN A 86 -14.97 12.76 -11.26
CA GLN A 86 -13.94 13.21 -12.21
C GLN A 86 -12.54 13.02 -11.60
N ASN A 87 -12.32 13.45 -10.36
CA ASN A 87 -11.04 13.25 -9.65
C ASN A 87 -10.66 11.77 -9.57
N VAL A 88 -11.61 10.90 -9.26
CA VAL A 88 -11.36 9.43 -9.27
C VAL A 88 -10.89 8.97 -10.64
N LYS A 89 -11.56 9.39 -11.72
CA LYS A 89 -11.19 9.03 -13.09
C LYS A 89 -9.78 9.49 -13.44
N ASP A 90 -9.42 10.71 -13.06
CA ASP A 90 -8.14 11.32 -13.38
C ASP A 90 -7.01 10.65 -12.59
N ILE A 91 -7.19 10.45 -11.28
CA ILE A 91 -6.23 9.75 -10.42
C ILE A 91 -6.04 8.30 -10.91
N ASP A 92 -7.11 7.60 -11.25
CA ASP A 92 -7.04 6.24 -11.82
C ASP A 92 -6.25 6.21 -13.12
N HIS A 93 -6.42 7.21 -13.98
CA HIS A 93 -5.69 7.31 -15.23
C HIS A 93 -4.19 7.52 -14.98
N ILE A 94 -3.80 8.41 -14.05
CA ILE A 94 -2.41 8.62 -13.65
C ILE A 94 -1.82 7.31 -13.10
N ILE A 95 -2.49 6.64 -12.15
CA ILE A 95 -2.00 5.37 -11.60
C ILE A 95 -1.89 4.31 -12.71
N SER A 96 -2.79 4.32 -13.69
CA SER A 96 -2.72 3.37 -14.81
C SER A 96 -1.49 3.57 -15.71
N LYS A 97 -0.98 4.78 -15.80
CA LYS A 97 0.26 5.13 -16.52
C LYS A 97 1.51 4.90 -15.68
N SER A 98 1.38 4.87 -14.35
CA SER A 98 2.50 4.65 -13.42
C SER A 98 3.20 3.32 -13.67
N PRO A 99 4.50 3.22 -13.40
CA PRO A 99 5.24 1.98 -13.55
C PRO A 99 4.74 0.90 -12.58
N THR A 100 5.02 -0.35 -12.94
CA THR A 100 4.78 -1.47 -12.05
C THR A 100 5.82 -1.45 -10.93
N LEU A 101 5.35 -1.56 -9.69
CA LEU A 101 6.21 -1.63 -8.52
C LEU A 101 7.01 -2.95 -8.52
N PRO A 102 8.26 -2.94 -8.01
CA PRO A 102 9.03 -4.17 -7.82
C PRO A 102 8.30 -5.13 -6.89
N SER A 103 8.20 -6.40 -7.27
CA SER A 103 7.47 -7.41 -6.48
C SER A 103 8.17 -7.83 -5.18
N ASP A 104 9.41 -7.40 -4.98
CA ASP A 104 10.25 -7.71 -3.82
C ASP A 104 10.29 -6.60 -2.77
N ILE A 105 9.43 -5.58 -2.89
CA ILE A 105 9.30 -4.52 -1.89
C ILE A 105 8.16 -4.77 -0.92
N PHE A 106 8.30 -4.23 0.29
CA PHE A 106 7.19 -4.00 1.20
C PHE A 106 6.71 -2.57 1.11
N LEU A 107 5.39 -2.40 1.13
CA LEU A 107 4.76 -1.13 1.42
C LEU A 107 4.15 -1.21 2.82
N TYR A 108 4.19 -0.10 3.54
CA TYR A 108 3.68 -0.03 4.90
C TYR A 108 2.48 0.90 5.00
N ARG A 109 1.54 0.58 5.87
CA ARG A 109 0.39 1.44 6.15
C ARG A 109 0.01 1.36 7.61
N GLY A 110 0.07 2.49 8.31
CA GLY A 110 -0.48 2.64 9.65
C GLY A 110 -1.94 3.06 9.61
N LEU A 111 -2.78 2.44 10.41
CA LEU A 111 -4.21 2.77 10.47
C LEU A 111 -4.82 2.48 11.84
N THR A 112 -5.96 3.13 12.10
CA THR A 112 -6.81 2.80 13.22
C THR A 112 -7.99 1.97 12.74
N LEU A 113 -8.50 1.08 13.57
CA LEU A 113 -9.61 0.18 13.21
C LEU A 113 -11.00 0.69 13.64
N LYS A 114 -11.13 2.01 13.88
CA LYS A 114 -12.41 2.63 14.24
C LYS A 114 -13.54 2.29 13.26
N TRP A 115 -13.24 2.28 11.96
CA TRP A 115 -14.20 1.91 10.92
C TRP A 115 -14.67 0.45 10.99
N ARG A 116 -13.95 -0.40 11.73
CA ARG A 116 -14.31 -1.79 12.05
C ARG A 116 -14.87 -1.94 13.47
N GLN A 117 -15.26 -0.85 14.10
CA GLN A 117 -15.67 -0.85 15.51
C GLN A 117 -14.57 -1.42 16.43
N ASP A 118 -13.32 -1.07 16.14
CA ASP A 118 -12.10 -1.54 16.82
C ASP A 118 -11.90 -3.07 16.81
N ARG A 119 -12.54 -3.78 15.88
CA ARG A 119 -12.37 -5.24 15.75
C ARG A 119 -11.06 -5.55 15.02
N PRO A 120 -10.11 -6.29 15.65
CA PRO A 120 -8.88 -6.73 15.01
C PRO A 120 -9.16 -7.65 13.83
N PHE A 121 -8.21 -7.71 12.89
CA PHE A 121 -8.25 -8.70 11.81
C PHE A 121 -7.84 -10.08 12.31
N SER A 122 -8.40 -11.11 11.67
CA SER A 122 -8.04 -12.52 11.85
C SER A 122 -7.11 -12.99 10.74
N ILE A 123 -6.23 -13.95 11.03
CA ILE A 123 -5.41 -14.59 10.00
C ILE A 123 -6.33 -15.32 9.00
N GLY A 124 -6.06 -15.16 7.71
CA GLY A 124 -6.89 -15.69 6.61
C GLY A 124 -8.07 -14.78 6.22
N GLU A 125 -8.36 -13.74 6.99
CA GLU A 125 -9.44 -12.80 6.67
C GLU A 125 -9.11 -12.05 5.37
N GLU A 126 -10.11 -11.99 4.47
CA GLU A 126 -10.07 -11.21 3.25
C GLU A 126 -10.99 -9.99 3.38
N PHE A 127 -10.54 -8.85 2.87
CA PHE A 127 -11.34 -7.62 2.87
C PHE A 127 -10.97 -6.73 1.68
N ASN A 128 -11.87 -5.82 1.34
CA ASN A 128 -11.64 -4.80 0.31
C ASN A 128 -11.57 -3.42 0.96
N ASP A 129 -10.58 -2.62 0.58
CA ASP A 129 -10.67 -1.16 0.75
C ASP A 129 -11.17 -0.56 -0.57
N LYS A 130 -12.37 0.00 -0.55
CA LYS A 130 -12.97 0.63 -1.73
C LYS A 130 -12.28 1.95 -2.10
N ALA A 131 -11.60 2.57 -1.15
CA ALA A 131 -10.89 3.83 -1.34
C ALA A 131 -9.48 3.62 -1.90
N TYR A 132 -8.81 4.72 -2.25
CA TYR A 132 -7.38 4.70 -2.52
C TYR A 132 -6.60 4.26 -1.29
N VAL A 133 -5.50 3.55 -1.54
CA VAL A 133 -4.70 2.98 -0.46
C VAL A 133 -3.37 3.74 -0.39
N SER A 134 -3.33 4.74 0.48
CA SER A 134 -2.09 5.43 0.83
C SER A 134 -1.19 4.51 1.63
N THR A 135 0.03 4.35 1.16
CA THR A 135 1.08 3.50 1.76
C THR A 135 2.40 4.26 1.74
N THR A 136 3.40 3.76 2.43
CA THR A 136 4.75 4.33 2.40
C THR A 136 5.80 3.22 2.27
N THR A 137 6.97 3.54 1.74
CA THR A 137 8.12 2.65 1.77
C THR A 137 8.85 2.68 3.12
N THR A 138 8.55 3.66 3.97
CA THR A 138 9.26 3.94 5.21
C THR A 138 8.47 3.45 6.41
N PHE A 139 9.00 2.43 7.11
CA PHE A 139 8.34 1.79 8.25
C PHE A 139 7.97 2.79 9.36
N SER A 140 8.89 3.70 9.71
CA SER A 140 8.66 4.69 10.79
C SER A 140 7.53 5.67 10.47
N VAL A 141 7.30 6.00 9.19
CA VAL A 141 6.15 6.82 8.77
C VAL A 141 4.84 6.05 9.01
N ALA A 142 4.76 4.81 8.59
CA ALA A 142 3.59 3.99 8.86
C ALA A 142 3.37 3.75 10.36
N GLU A 143 4.43 3.58 11.12
CA GLU A 143 4.37 3.43 12.58
C GLU A 143 3.81 4.69 13.26
N TYR A 144 4.22 5.88 12.82
CA TYR A 144 3.67 7.15 13.29
C TYR A 144 2.15 7.19 13.13
N PHE A 145 1.64 6.80 11.96
CA PHE A 145 0.20 6.72 11.71
C PHE A 145 -0.48 5.59 12.50
N ALA A 146 0.17 4.44 12.65
CA ALA A 146 -0.35 3.32 13.44
C ALA A 146 -0.50 3.70 14.93
N LYS A 147 0.46 4.46 15.48
CA LYS A 147 0.39 4.95 16.87
C LYS A 147 -0.71 6.00 17.08
N GLY A 148 -1.28 6.56 16.01
CA GLY A 148 -2.33 7.56 16.07
C GLY A 148 -1.82 8.93 16.50
N LEU A 149 -0.57 9.23 16.19
CA LEU A 149 0.07 10.52 16.54
C LEU A 149 -0.38 11.66 15.60
N SER A 150 -1.11 11.37 14.53
CA SER A 150 -1.83 12.40 13.76
C SER A 150 -3.12 12.78 14.51
N SER A 151 -3.45 14.04 14.56
CA SER A 151 -4.38 14.73 15.47
C SER A 151 -5.76 14.10 15.65
N ASP A 152 -6.29 13.36 14.68
CA ASP A 152 -7.67 12.86 14.72
C ASP A 152 -7.82 11.37 15.06
N ARG A 153 -6.72 10.66 15.29
CA ARG A 153 -6.71 9.19 15.39
C ARG A 153 -6.57 8.65 16.81
N ASN A 154 -6.44 9.53 17.79
CA ASN A 154 -6.19 9.13 19.19
C ASN A 154 -7.33 8.38 19.88
N MET A 155 -8.52 8.31 19.27
CA MET A 155 -9.70 7.71 19.90
C MET A 155 -9.93 6.23 19.56
N SER A 156 -9.14 5.65 18.68
CA SER A 156 -9.26 4.21 18.37
C SER A 156 -8.51 3.38 19.40
N LYS A 157 -9.18 2.38 19.96
CA LYS A 157 -8.60 1.41 20.89
C LYS A 157 -7.73 0.38 20.17
N THR A 158 -8.03 0.12 18.90
CA THR A 158 -7.31 -0.88 18.10
C THR A 158 -6.60 -0.19 16.94
N LYS A 159 -5.31 -0.39 16.90
CA LYS A 159 -4.38 0.19 15.94
C LYS A 159 -3.67 -0.91 15.18
N ALA A 160 -3.37 -0.68 13.91
CA ALA A 160 -2.74 -1.68 13.06
C ALA A 160 -1.64 -1.06 12.20
N LEU A 161 -0.57 -1.82 12.00
CA LEU A 161 0.43 -1.56 10.98
C LEU A 161 0.40 -2.73 9.99
N PHE A 162 0.14 -2.43 8.74
CA PHE A 162 0.21 -3.39 7.66
C PHE A 162 1.57 -3.33 6.99
N ALA A 163 2.20 -4.48 6.82
CA ALA A 163 3.27 -4.70 5.88
C ALA A 163 2.68 -5.41 4.66
N LEU A 164 2.55 -4.68 3.57
CA LEU A 164 1.87 -5.11 2.35
C LEU A 164 2.89 -5.71 1.39
N TYR A 165 2.58 -6.88 0.84
CA TYR A 165 3.33 -7.47 -0.26
C TYR A 165 2.39 -7.91 -1.38
N PHE A 166 2.90 -8.03 -2.61
CA PHE A 166 2.08 -8.28 -3.79
C PHE A 166 2.70 -9.23 -4.82
N SER A 167 3.74 -9.98 -4.43
CA SER A 167 4.28 -11.04 -5.28
C SER A 167 3.30 -12.23 -5.35
N PRO A 168 3.10 -12.84 -6.51
CA PRO A 168 3.70 -12.58 -7.82
C PRO A 168 2.95 -11.53 -8.66
N GLN A 169 2.06 -10.76 -8.06
CA GLN A 169 1.18 -9.85 -8.78
C GLN A 169 1.90 -8.58 -9.23
N LYS A 170 1.45 -8.03 -10.36
CA LYS A 170 1.92 -6.74 -10.85
C LYS A 170 1.02 -5.64 -10.31
N VAL A 171 1.53 -4.86 -9.38
CA VAL A 171 0.82 -3.73 -8.78
C VAL A 171 1.41 -2.43 -9.31
N LYS A 172 0.57 -1.51 -9.70
CA LYS A 172 0.94 -0.14 -10.05
C LYS A 172 0.69 0.77 -8.87
N GLY A 173 1.57 1.74 -8.66
CA GLY A 173 1.42 2.73 -7.62
C GLY A 173 2.01 4.06 -8.06
N LEU A 174 1.38 5.15 -7.65
CA LEU A 174 1.87 6.48 -7.87
C LEU A 174 2.75 6.90 -6.70
N LEU A 175 3.99 7.28 -6.97
CA LEU A 175 4.91 7.78 -5.97
C LEU A 175 4.72 9.27 -5.76
N ILE A 176 4.51 9.68 -4.52
CA ILE A 176 4.21 11.05 -4.12
C ILE A 176 5.25 11.49 -3.08
N ASP A 177 6.12 12.42 -3.48
CA ASP A 177 7.17 12.95 -2.60
C ASP A 177 6.70 14.24 -1.89
N GLN A 178 5.93 14.08 -0.82
CA GLN A 178 5.49 15.19 0.04
C GLN A 178 5.89 14.99 1.51
N GLY A 179 7.04 14.36 1.74
CA GLY A 179 7.60 14.15 3.07
C GLY A 179 7.03 12.94 3.83
N GLU A 180 6.19 12.13 3.19
CA GLU A 180 5.65 10.88 3.74
C GLU A 180 6.13 9.64 2.97
N ASP A 181 6.98 9.81 1.94
CA ASP A 181 7.44 8.74 1.06
C ASP A 181 6.25 7.89 0.55
N GLU A 182 5.18 8.59 0.12
CA GLU A 182 3.91 7.96 -0.16
C GLU A 182 3.91 7.19 -1.47
N VAL A 183 3.31 6.01 -1.44
CA VAL A 183 2.94 5.24 -2.62
C VAL A 183 1.44 5.04 -2.60
N LEU A 184 0.75 5.73 -3.51
CA LEU A 184 -0.69 5.66 -3.64
C LEU A 184 -1.07 4.50 -4.56
N LEU A 185 -1.80 3.53 -4.03
CA LEU A 185 -2.34 2.42 -4.80
C LEU A 185 -3.78 2.71 -5.24
N LYS A 186 -4.16 2.14 -6.38
CA LYS A 186 -5.51 2.24 -6.91
C LYS A 186 -6.57 1.82 -5.88
N HIS A 187 -7.73 2.45 -5.91
CA HIS A 187 -8.88 2.07 -5.10
C HIS A 187 -9.41 0.66 -5.41
N GLY A 188 -10.21 0.11 -4.51
CA GLY A 188 -10.82 -1.21 -4.69
C GLY A 188 -9.84 -2.37 -4.49
N GLN A 189 -8.74 -2.16 -3.78
CA GLN A 189 -7.77 -3.23 -3.50
C GLN A 189 -8.37 -4.29 -2.59
N LYS A 190 -8.11 -5.55 -2.94
CA LYS A 190 -8.43 -6.70 -2.12
C LYS A 190 -7.20 -7.14 -1.34
N PHE A 191 -7.41 -7.48 -0.08
CA PHE A 191 -6.35 -7.85 0.86
C PHE A 191 -6.67 -9.18 1.54
N LYS A 192 -5.61 -9.91 1.92
CA LYS A 192 -5.68 -11.10 2.77
C LYS A 192 -4.66 -11.02 3.90
N ILE A 193 -5.12 -11.23 5.12
CA ILE A 193 -4.25 -11.27 6.30
C ILE A 193 -3.50 -12.59 6.34
N MET A 194 -2.18 -12.55 6.27
CA MET A 194 -1.34 -13.74 6.22
C MET A 194 -0.73 -14.09 7.58
N LYS A 195 -0.32 -13.07 8.34
CA LYS A 195 0.26 -13.23 9.68
C LYS A 195 -0.15 -12.06 10.56
N LYS A 196 -0.09 -12.28 11.88
CA LYS A 196 -0.34 -11.25 12.88
C LYS A 196 0.68 -11.41 14.02
N SER A 197 1.17 -10.30 14.55
CA SER A 197 1.95 -10.23 15.78
C SER A 197 1.46 -9.05 16.61
N PRO A 198 1.07 -9.26 17.85
CA PRO A 198 0.77 -8.15 18.74
C PRO A 198 2.04 -7.36 19.03
N ALA A 199 1.94 -6.05 19.08
CA ALA A 199 2.94 -5.15 19.59
C ALA A 199 2.32 -4.29 20.70
N GLN A 200 3.12 -3.52 21.40
CA GLN A 200 2.67 -2.81 22.58
C GLN A 200 1.60 -1.75 22.25
N GLU A 201 1.75 -1.06 21.12
CA GLU A 201 0.90 0.07 20.75
C GLU A 201 0.00 -0.20 19.54
N TYR A 202 0.27 -1.25 18.78
CA TYR A 202 -0.48 -1.65 17.58
C TYR A 202 -0.28 -3.14 17.27
N ASP A 203 -1.18 -3.72 16.51
CA ASP A 203 -0.98 -5.05 15.91
C ASP A 203 -0.22 -4.90 14.59
N LEU A 204 0.84 -5.69 14.39
CA LEU A 204 1.53 -5.81 13.10
C LEU A 204 0.92 -6.94 12.29
N TYR A 205 0.58 -6.65 11.05
CA TYR A 205 0.02 -7.61 10.10
C TYR A 205 0.90 -7.72 8.86
N LEU A 206 1.17 -8.96 8.44
CA LEU A 206 1.63 -9.24 7.08
C LEU A 206 0.40 -9.43 6.20
N VAL A 207 0.28 -8.64 5.15
CA VAL A 207 -0.93 -8.54 4.34
C VAL A 207 -0.57 -8.74 2.86
N GLN A 208 -1.26 -9.67 2.21
CA GLN A 208 -1.16 -9.86 0.77
C GLN A 208 -2.11 -8.90 0.05
N ILE A 209 -1.61 -8.16 -0.94
CA ILE A 209 -2.45 -7.48 -1.92
C ILE A 209 -2.85 -8.51 -2.98
N CYS A 210 -4.14 -8.61 -3.26
CA CYS A 210 -4.70 -9.54 -4.23
C CYS A 210 -5.22 -8.78 -5.46
N SER A 211 -5.09 -9.34 -6.67
CA SER A 211 -5.66 -8.73 -7.88
C SER A 211 -7.19 -8.95 -7.95
N LYS A 212 -7.61 -10.14 -8.34
CA LYS A 212 -9.03 -10.56 -8.36
C LYS A 212 -9.32 -11.56 -7.26
N THR A 213 -8.44 -12.52 -7.10
CA THR A 213 -8.45 -13.52 -6.05
C THR A 213 -7.14 -13.46 -5.30
N CYS A 214 -7.16 -13.76 -4.01
CA CYS A 214 -5.93 -13.92 -3.26
C CYS A 214 -5.26 -15.21 -3.69
N ASP A 215 -4.00 -15.09 -4.16
CA ASP A 215 -3.29 -16.22 -4.72
C ASP A 215 -2.94 -17.22 -3.61
N GLU A 216 -3.43 -18.44 -3.75
CA GLU A 216 -3.10 -19.55 -2.85
C GLU A 216 -1.70 -20.12 -3.14
N SER A 217 -1.08 -19.74 -4.26
CA SER A 217 0.27 -20.20 -4.65
C SER A 217 1.38 -19.66 -3.76
N VAL A 218 1.10 -18.61 -2.96
CA VAL A 218 2.06 -18.10 -1.98
C VAL A 218 2.30 -19.15 -0.91
N THR A 219 3.48 -19.73 -0.94
CA THR A 219 3.82 -20.84 -0.04
C THR A 219 4.00 -20.37 1.39
N ASN A 220 3.67 -21.23 2.36
CA ASN A 220 3.95 -20.97 3.78
C ASN A 220 5.42 -20.64 4.05
N LYS A 221 6.35 -21.12 3.21
CA LYS A 221 7.78 -20.84 3.28
C LYS A 221 8.06 -19.37 2.96
N GLU A 222 7.48 -18.84 1.87
CA GLU A 222 7.62 -17.42 1.49
C GLU A 222 7.04 -16.50 2.55
N VAL A 223 5.83 -16.78 3.02
CA VAL A 223 5.18 -16.05 4.11
C VAL A 223 6.06 -16.04 5.37
N THR A 224 6.69 -17.17 5.71
CA THR A 224 7.57 -17.26 6.87
C THR A 224 8.84 -16.45 6.67
N THR A 225 9.44 -16.49 5.47
CA THR A 225 10.64 -15.72 5.13
C THR A 225 10.38 -14.23 5.24
N TRP A 226 9.28 -13.74 4.65
CA TRP A 226 8.88 -12.32 4.74
C TRP A 226 8.64 -11.88 6.17
N TRP A 227 7.97 -12.74 6.96
CA TRP A 227 7.73 -12.46 8.38
C TRP A 227 9.03 -12.33 9.20
N GLN A 228 10.00 -13.20 8.94
CA GLN A 228 11.31 -13.13 9.58
C GLN A 228 12.09 -11.87 9.18
N THR A 229 11.96 -11.43 7.93
CA THR A 229 12.56 -10.19 7.45
C THR A 229 11.96 -8.97 8.16
N LEU A 230 10.64 -8.89 8.27
CA LEU A 230 9.96 -7.83 9.01
C LEU A 230 10.34 -7.78 10.49
N SER A 231 10.51 -8.94 11.12
CA SER A 231 10.87 -9.02 12.53
C SER A 231 12.30 -8.55 12.83
N LYS A 232 13.15 -8.47 11.79
CA LYS A 232 14.54 -7.95 11.89
C LYS A 232 14.64 -6.47 11.56
N ALA A 233 13.64 -5.91 10.87
CA ALA A 233 13.60 -4.51 10.47
C ALA A 233 13.06 -3.58 11.58
N LYS A 234 12.62 -4.14 12.70
CA LYS A 234 12.23 -3.44 13.94
C LYS A 234 13.46 -3.20 14.81
#